data_9a160ee6e9a06e81d1a2316e1b52df85
#
_entry.id   9a160ee6e9a06e81d1a2316e1b52df85
#
_cell.length_a   1.000
_cell.length_b   1.000
_cell.length_c   1.000
_cell.angle_alpha   90.00
_cell.angle_beta   90.00
_cell.angle_gamma   90.00
#
_symmetry.space_group_name_H-M   'P 1'
#
loop_
_entity.id
_entity.type
_entity.pdbx_description
1 polymer ?
#
loop_
_entity_poly.entity_id
_entity_poly.type
_entity_poly.pdbx_seq_one_letter_code
_entity_poly.pdbx_strand_id
1 'polypeptide(L)'
;MKMKILTAEQIREIDLKTTTYENISSLELMKRASKAFFDWFTTRFTDKNLPVSVFSGTGNNGGDGLVVARMLQKSGYKANVFIVFKNLI
;
A
#
# COMPACT_ATOMS: atom_id res chain seq x y z
N MET A 1 -15.36 -2.10 -13.86
CA MET A 1 -14.24 -2.00 -12.90
C MET A 1 -12.97 -2.47 -13.57
N LYS A 2 -11.93 -1.71 -13.43
CA LYS A 2 -10.61 -2.11 -13.94
C LYS A 2 -9.66 -2.36 -12.78
N MET A 3 -8.69 -3.22 -13.02
CA MET A 3 -7.72 -3.60 -12.02
C MET A 3 -6.33 -3.65 -12.65
N LYS A 4 -5.34 -3.08 -11.94
CA LYS A 4 -3.96 -3.08 -12.37
C LYS A 4 -3.08 -3.56 -11.23
N ILE A 5 -2.15 -4.46 -11.54
CA ILE A 5 -1.15 -4.88 -10.57
C ILE A 5 0.07 -3.95 -10.69
N LEU A 6 0.62 -3.53 -9.57
CA LEU A 6 1.81 -2.71 -9.52
C LEU A 6 3.03 -3.55 -9.20
N THR A 7 4.14 -3.25 -9.86
CA THR A 7 5.43 -3.84 -9.52
C THR A 7 5.98 -3.21 -8.24
N ALA A 8 6.94 -3.87 -7.61
CA ALA A 8 7.60 -3.33 -6.42
C ALA A 8 8.24 -1.97 -6.69
N GLU A 9 8.82 -1.80 -7.88
CA GLU A 9 9.42 -0.53 -8.29
C GLU A 9 8.38 0.58 -8.42
N GLN A 10 7.24 0.28 -9.04
CA GLN A 10 6.14 1.24 -9.17
C GLN A 10 5.59 1.66 -7.82
N ILE A 11 5.44 0.72 -6.89
CA ILE A 11 4.98 1.02 -5.53
C ILE A 11 5.95 1.99 -4.87
N ARG A 12 7.25 1.75 -4.99
CA ARG A 12 8.28 2.63 -4.42
C ARG A 12 8.24 4.03 -5.03
N GLU A 13 8.07 4.14 -6.35
CA GLU A 13 7.97 5.43 -7.02
C GLU A 13 6.76 6.23 -6.56
N ILE A 14 5.60 5.57 -6.44
CA ILE A 14 4.37 6.21 -6.00
C ILE A 14 4.51 6.67 -4.55
N ASP A 15 5.12 5.86 -3.69
CA ASP A 15 5.37 6.22 -2.30
C ASP A 15 6.22 7.49 -2.20
N LEU A 16 7.29 7.57 -3.00
CA LEU A 16 8.15 8.75 -3.04
C LEU A 16 7.40 9.99 -3.53
N LYS A 17 6.59 9.86 -4.57
CA LYS A 17 5.78 10.97 -5.07
C LYS A 17 4.76 11.44 -4.04
N THR A 18 4.12 10.50 -3.36
CA THR A 18 3.14 10.81 -2.31
C THR A 18 3.78 11.61 -1.18
N THR A 19 4.96 11.22 -0.74
CA THR A 19 5.67 11.96 0.31
C THR A 19 6.09 13.35 -0.13
N THR A 20 6.25 13.58 -1.43
CA THR A 20 6.62 14.89 -1.96
C THR A 20 5.44 15.84 -2.05
N TYR A 21 4.26 15.34 -2.40
CA TYR A 21 3.09 16.17 -2.71
C TYR A 21 2.04 16.24 -1.63
N GLU A 22 2.01 15.30 -0.69
CA GLU A 22 1.00 15.28 0.35
C GLU A 22 1.30 16.26 1.49
N ASN A 23 0.22 16.73 2.12
CA ASN A 23 0.32 17.51 3.35
C ASN A 23 0.92 16.64 4.46
N ILE A 24 1.86 17.20 5.23
CA ILE A 24 2.56 16.46 6.29
C ILE A 24 1.59 15.84 7.30
N SER A 25 0.55 16.59 7.71
CA SER A 25 -0.42 16.10 8.68
C SER A 25 -1.22 14.90 8.15
N SER A 26 -1.68 14.98 6.90
CA SER A 26 -2.38 13.87 6.25
C SER A 26 -1.47 12.67 6.09
N LEU A 27 -0.23 12.89 5.71
CA LEU A 27 0.74 11.83 5.53
C LEU A 27 1.06 11.14 6.86
N GLU A 28 1.21 11.89 7.93
CA GLU A 28 1.44 11.30 9.25
C GLU A 28 0.28 10.44 9.73
N LEU A 29 -0.95 10.91 9.55
CA LEU A 29 -2.14 10.13 9.90
C LEU A 29 -2.21 8.84 9.09
N MET A 30 -1.95 8.93 7.80
CA MET A 30 -1.91 7.78 6.91
C MET A 30 -0.86 6.77 7.37
N LYS A 31 0.33 7.24 7.71
CA LYS A 31 1.41 6.37 8.16
C LYS A 31 1.11 5.72 9.50
N ARG A 32 0.46 6.42 10.42
CA ARG A 32 0.05 5.86 11.71
C ARG A 32 -0.98 4.75 11.53
N ALA A 33 -2.00 4.99 10.71
CA ALA A 33 -3.02 3.99 10.42
C ALA A 33 -2.40 2.76 9.75
N SER A 34 -1.54 2.99 8.77
CA SER A 34 -0.85 1.92 8.05
C SER A 34 0.07 1.12 8.96
N LYS A 35 0.77 1.78 9.88
CA LYS A 35 1.63 1.10 10.84
C LYS A 35 0.83 0.23 11.80
N ALA A 36 -0.31 0.72 12.28
CA ALA A 36 -1.19 -0.06 13.15
C ALA A 36 -1.66 -1.33 12.44
N PHE A 37 -2.07 -1.21 11.18
CA PHE A 37 -2.46 -2.35 10.38
C PHE A 37 -1.28 -3.29 10.13
N PHE A 38 -0.13 -2.75 9.80
CA PHE A 38 1.08 -3.52 9.55
C PHE A 38 1.47 -4.34 10.78
N ASP A 39 1.47 -3.72 11.96
CA ASP A 39 1.81 -4.40 13.21
C ASP A 39 0.83 -5.54 13.50
N TRP A 40 -0.46 -5.31 13.30
CA TRP A 40 -1.48 -6.33 13.46
C TRP A 40 -1.27 -7.48 12.48
N PHE A 41 -1.04 -7.16 11.21
CA PHE A 41 -0.88 -8.15 10.15
C PHE A 41 0.35 -9.02 10.38
N THR A 42 1.49 -8.41 10.68
CA THR A 42 2.76 -9.15 10.82
C THR A 42 2.80 -10.01 12.08
N THR A 43 1.99 -9.67 13.07
CA THR A 43 1.83 -10.50 14.27
C THR A 43 1.04 -11.77 13.93
N ARG A 44 0.06 -11.67 13.05
CA ARG A 44 -0.81 -12.80 12.68
C ARG A 44 -0.24 -13.66 11.56
N PHE A 45 0.38 -13.04 10.58
CA PHE A 45 0.85 -13.71 9.37
C PHE A 45 2.37 -13.61 9.31
N THR A 46 3.04 -14.59 9.91
CA THR A 46 4.49 -14.57 10.06
C THR A 46 5.24 -15.24 8.91
N ASP A 47 4.55 -16.01 8.09
CA ASP A 47 5.18 -16.68 6.93
C ASP A 47 5.36 -15.70 5.78
N LYS A 48 6.57 -15.20 5.62
CA LYS A 48 6.89 -14.22 4.57
C LYS A 48 6.98 -14.80 3.17
N ASN A 49 6.95 -16.12 3.05
CA ASN A 49 6.98 -16.79 1.74
C ASN A 49 5.61 -16.79 1.06
N LEU A 50 4.53 -16.63 1.82
CA LEU A 50 3.21 -16.55 1.25
C LEU A 50 2.99 -15.17 0.60
N PRO A 51 2.47 -15.15 -0.63
CA PRO A 51 2.20 -13.86 -1.28
C PRO A 51 1.04 -13.14 -0.60
N VAL A 52 1.17 -11.83 -0.48
CA VAL A 52 0.14 -10.95 0.07
C VAL A 52 -0.38 -10.07 -1.06
N SER A 53 -1.69 -10.07 -1.26
CA SER A 53 -2.32 -9.20 -2.24
C SER A 53 -3.06 -8.08 -1.52
N VAL A 54 -2.70 -6.84 -1.85
CA VAL A 54 -3.35 -5.66 -1.31
C VAL A 54 -4.21 -5.05 -2.41
N PHE A 55 -5.49 -4.90 -2.14
CA PHE A 55 -6.43 -4.28 -3.08
C PHE A 55 -6.65 -2.85 -2.64
N SER A 56 -6.34 -1.92 -3.52
CA SER A 56 -6.37 -0.50 -3.21
C SER A 56 -7.25 0.23 -4.20
N GLY A 57 -8.15 1.07 -3.70
CA GLY A 57 -8.94 1.95 -4.55
C GLY A 57 -8.14 3.19 -4.98
N THR A 58 -8.73 3.99 -5.82
CA THR A 58 -8.19 5.31 -6.18
C THR A 58 -8.60 6.34 -5.12
N GLY A 59 -7.86 7.42 -5.02
CA GLY A 59 -8.12 8.49 -4.05
C GLY A 59 -7.42 8.27 -2.71
N ASN A 60 -7.95 8.85 -1.65
CA ASN A 60 -7.30 8.86 -0.34
C ASN A 60 -7.11 7.46 0.26
N ASN A 61 -8.08 6.58 0.06
CA ASN A 61 -8.00 5.20 0.55
C ASN A 61 -6.94 4.38 -0.19
N GLY A 62 -6.63 4.76 -1.42
CA GLY A 62 -5.60 4.11 -2.20
C GLY A 62 -4.20 4.30 -1.61
N GLY A 63 -3.95 5.48 -1.02
CA GLY A 63 -2.67 5.78 -0.40
C GLY A 63 -2.35 4.86 0.77
N ASP A 64 -3.33 4.54 1.60
CA ASP A 64 -3.15 3.64 2.75
C ASP A 64 -2.68 2.26 2.30
N GLY A 65 -3.30 1.72 1.25
CA GLY A 65 -2.91 0.40 0.72
C GLY A 65 -1.49 0.39 0.20
N LEU A 66 -1.08 1.45 -0.49
CA LEU A 66 0.28 1.57 -1.01
C LEU A 66 1.32 1.66 0.10
N VAL A 67 1.02 2.41 1.16
CA VAL A 67 1.92 2.53 2.31
C VAL A 67 2.09 1.18 3.01
N VAL A 68 0.99 0.47 3.25
CA VAL A 68 1.03 -0.86 3.86
C VAL A 68 1.85 -1.82 3.00
N ALA A 69 1.59 -1.85 1.69
CA ALA A 69 2.32 -2.72 0.78
C ALA A 69 3.83 -2.43 0.81
N ARG A 70 4.21 -1.16 0.84
CA ARG A 70 5.60 -0.77 0.93
C ARG A 70 6.25 -1.22 2.24
N MET A 71 5.56 -1.06 3.35
CA MET A 71 6.02 -1.53 4.65
C MET A 71 6.24 -3.04 4.67
N LEU A 72 5.29 -3.79 4.09
CA LEU A 72 5.40 -5.23 3.98
C LEU A 72 6.60 -5.65 3.14
N GLN A 73 6.81 -4.99 2.00
CA GLN A 73 7.96 -5.27 1.15
C GLN A 73 9.29 -5.01 1.86
N LYS A 74 9.39 -3.90 2.59
CA LYS A 74 10.59 -3.57 3.36
C LYS A 74 10.89 -4.61 4.44
N SER A 75 9.84 -5.27 4.94
CA SER A 75 9.97 -6.31 5.96
C SER A 75 10.16 -7.70 5.38
N GLY A 76 10.28 -7.83 4.06
CA GLY A 76 10.56 -9.09 3.40
C GLY A 76 9.34 -9.88 2.94
N TYR A 77 8.14 -9.33 3.08
CA TYR A 77 6.94 -9.95 2.55
C TYR A 77 6.84 -9.78 1.04
N LYS A 78 6.25 -10.76 0.37
CA LYS A 78 5.97 -10.70 -1.07
C LYS A 78 4.62 -10.03 -1.28
N ALA A 79 4.60 -8.70 -1.24
CA ALA A 79 3.38 -7.93 -1.35
C ALA A 79 3.19 -7.41 -2.78
N ASN A 80 1.99 -7.59 -3.30
CA ASN A 80 1.55 -7.05 -4.57
C ASN A 80 0.37 -6.12 -4.33
N VAL A 81 0.26 -5.05 -5.13
CA VAL A 81 -0.86 -4.13 -5.04
C VAL A 81 -1.66 -4.18 -6.33
N PHE A 82 -2.97 -4.38 -6.18
CA PHE A 82 -3.92 -4.28 -7.27
C PHE A 82 -4.70 -2.98 -7.08
N ILE A 83 -4.55 -2.06 -8.03
CA ILE A 83 -5.35 -0.85 -8.03
C ILE A 83 -6.66 -1.13 -8.73
N VAL A 84 -7.75 -0.90 -8.00
CA VAL A 84 -9.11 -1.11 -8.49
C VAL A 84 -9.73 0.26 -8.73
N PHE A 85 -10.22 0.50 -9.93
CA PHE A 85 -10.86 1.76 -10.25
C PHE A 85 -12.08 1.54 -11.13
N LYS A 86 -13.03 2.49 -11.02
CA LYS A 86 -14.23 2.42 -11.82
C LYS A 86 -13.91 2.75 -13.28
N ASN A 87 -14.60 2.05 -14.16
CA ASN A 87 -14.55 2.37 -15.58
C ASN A 87 -15.46 3.57 -15.83
N LEU A 88 -14.85 4.69 -16.22
CA LEU A 88 -15.56 5.97 -16.36
C LEU A 88 -16.00 6.25 -17.80
N ILE A 89 -16.41 5.27 -18.49
CA ILE A 89 -16.91 5.48 -19.86
C ILE A 89 -18.37 5.88 -19.84
#